data_a7f78beda9e7edc171f7d63258bf3db8
#
_entry.id   a7f78beda9e7edc171f7d63258bf3db8
#
_cell.length_a   1.000
_cell.length_b   1.000
_cell.length_c   1.000
_cell.angle_alpha   90.00
_cell.angle_beta   90.00
_cell.angle_gamma   90.00
#
_symmetry.space_group_name_H-M   'P 1'
#
loop_
_entity.id
_entity.type
_entity.pdbx_description
1 polymer ?
#
loop_
_entity_poly.entity_id
_entity_poly.type
_entity_poly.pdbx_seq_one_letter_code
_entity_poly.pdbx_strand_id
1 'polypeptide(L)'
;LLNFAWPQFKFAPRQWLIALACGGIAGLAAPGFDQWYLAWFAFAPLFLLIYANNSYIKQIMLAGAFGLAYNLVYLHWYLNLAPLDWLGFTGAFGYLLAMLAWISVSIHQALAFILFAAIVSRLPLSGSFTAKRGPKKVWLVPALVVLPIAWVLIVNKLGNMPDLMGVPWTMLEYTQYKQPAVLQSA
;
A
#
# COMPACT_ATOMS: atom_id res chain seq x y z
N LEU A 1 -30.39 -16.03 18.27
CA LEU A 1 -28.96 -16.20 18.48
C LEU A 1 -28.30 -16.44 17.12
N LEU A 2 -27.71 -15.39 16.53
CA LEU A 2 -26.96 -15.47 15.27
C LEU A 2 -25.64 -16.23 15.57
N ASN A 3 -25.54 -17.46 15.13
CA ASN A 3 -24.29 -18.20 15.10
C ASN A 3 -23.36 -17.52 14.07
N PHE A 4 -22.56 -16.57 14.53
CA PHE A 4 -21.51 -15.96 13.74
C PHE A 4 -20.34 -16.95 13.68
N ALA A 5 -20.39 -17.84 12.70
CA ALA A 5 -19.25 -18.72 12.42
C ALA A 5 -18.14 -17.87 11.81
N TRP A 6 -17.09 -17.60 12.59
CA TRP A 6 -15.88 -16.97 12.08
C TRP A 6 -15.34 -17.81 10.91
N PRO A 7 -15.11 -17.21 9.74
CA PRO A 7 -14.50 -17.93 8.63
C PRO A 7 -13.15 -18.49 9.12
N GLN A 8 -12.99 -19.81 8.98
CA GLN A 8 -11.73 -20.48 9.33
C GLN A 8 -10.64 -19.94 8.40
N PHE A 9 -9.84 -18.99 8.89
CA PHE A 9 -8.69 -18.47 8.19
C PHE A 9 -7.62 -19.56 8.11
N LYS A 10 -7.54 -20.26 6.98
CA LYS A 10 -6.35 -21.06 6.68
C LYS A 10 -5.20 -20.08 6.50
N PHE A 11 -4.43 -19.90 7.56
CA PHE A 11 -3.23 -19.08 7.55
C PHE A 11 -2.21 -19.73 6.62
N ALA A 12 -1.96 -19.12 5.47
CA ALA A 12 -0.94 -19.56 4.55
C ALA A 12 0.29 -18.63 4.71
N PRO A 13 1.24 -18.95 5.58
CA PRO A 13 2.34 -18.05 5.97
C PRO A 13 3.13 -17.57 4.75
N ARG A 14 3.26 -18.41 3.73
CA ARG A 14 3.94 -18.05 2.48
C ARG A 14 3.34 -16.82 1.79
N GLN A 15 2.01 -16.66 1.78
CA GLN A 15 1.36 -15.52 1.11
C GLN A 15 1.62 -14.21 1.89
N TRP A 16 1.66 -14.28 3.22
CA TRP A 16 2.00 -13.14 4.06
C TRP A 16 3.45 -12.72 3.88
N LEU A 17 4.37 -13.68 3.84
CA LEU A 17 5.78 -13.40 3.56
C LEU A 17 5.95 -12.76 2.18
N ILE A 18 5.26 -13.24 1.16
CA ILE A 18 5.28 -12.64 -0.19
C ILE A 18 4.72 -11.21 -0.13
N ALA A 19 3.59 -10.97 0.54
CA ALA A 19 3.02 -9.64 0.67
C ALA A 19 3.99 -8.65 1.32
N LEU A 20 4.58 -9.03 2.46
CA LEU A 20 5.54 -8.20 3.19
C LEU A 20 6.82 -7.97 2.36
N ALA A 21 7.38 -9.02 1.77
CA ALA A 21 8.61 -8.91 0.97
C ALA A 21 8.40 -8.01 -0.27
N CYS A 22 7.30 -8.24 -1.01
CA CYS A 22 7.02 -7.44 -2.21
C CYS A 22 6.67 -6.00 -1.84
N GLY A 23 5.94 -5.76 -0.74
CA GLY A 23 5.68 -4.42 -0.22
C GLY A 23 6.98 -3.71 0.15
N GLY A 24 7.88 -4.37 0.89
CA GLY A 24 9.18 -3.82 1.25
C GLY A 24 10.04 -3.49 0.04
N ILE A 25 10.12 -4.40 -0.95
CA ILE A 25 10.83 -4.14 -2.21
C ILE A 25 10.24 -2.94 -2.95
N ALA A 26 8.90 -2.86 -3.03
CA ALA A 26 8.22 -1.72 -3.64
C ALA A 26 8.54 -0.41 -2.92
N GLY A 27 8.69 -0.44 -1.58
CA GLY A 27 9.07 0.71 -0.78
C GLY A 27 10.46 1.27 -1.09
N LEU A 28 11.36 0.45 -1.67
CA LEU A 28 12.68 0.91 -2.13
C LEU A 28 12.61 1.88 -3.32
N ALA A 29 11.42 2.07 -3.91
CA ALA A 29 11.20 3.12 -4.90
C ALA A 29 11.21 4.52 -4.28
N ALA A 30 11.20 4.65 -2.95
CA ALA A 30 11.24 5.93 -2.26
C ALA A 30 12.47 6.77 -2.62
N PRO A 31 12.34 8.10 -2.62
CA PRO A 31 13.48 8.99 -2.70
C PRO A 31 14.54 8.64 -1.64
N GLY A 32 15.80 8.57 -2.04
CA GLY A 32 16.90 8.18 -1.16
C GLY A 32 17.42 6.76 -1.36
N PHE A 33 16.61 5.83 -1.91
CA PHE A 33 17.08 4.50 -2.34
C PHE A 33 17.46 4.43 -3.82
N ASP A 34 17.07 5.43 -4.61
CA ASP A 34 17.35 5.55 -6.05
C ASP A 34 16.81 4.41 -6.95
N GLN A 35 15.90 3.59 -6.43
CA GLN A 35 15.30 2.45 -7.15
C GLN A 35 13.94 2.84 -7.78
N TRP A 36 13.83 4.05 -8.33
CA TRP A 36 12.61 4.64 -8.88
C TRP A 36 11.86 3.74 -9.87
N TYR A 37 12.56 2.92 -10.62
CA TYR A 37 11.99 1.99 -11.61
C TYR A 37 11.11 0.92 -10.97
N LEU A 38 11.29 0.60 -9.68
CA LEU A 38 10.45 -0.36 -8.97
C LEU A 38 9.00 0.10 -8.85
N ALA A 39 8.74 1.41 -8.88
CA ALA A 39 7.38 1.94 -8.82
C ALA A 39 6.50 1.47 -10.00
N TRP A 40 7.09 1.25 -11.17
CA TRP A 40 6.36 0.78 -12.35
C TRP A 40 5.84 -0.65 -12.20
N PHE A 41 6.46 -1.44 -11.34
CA PHE A 41 6.10 -2.83 -11.08
C PHE A 41 5.54 -3.05 -9.67
N ALA A 42 5.50 -2.00 -8.85
CA ALA A 42 5.18 -2.07 -7.42
C ALA A 42 3.83 -2.74 -7.14
N PHE A 43 2.82 -2.47 -7.95
CA PHE A 43 1.48 -3.02 -7.76
C PHE A 43 1.27 -4.40 -8.37
N ALA A 44 2.13 -4.87 -9.25
CA ALA A 44 1.95 -6.17 -9.90
C ALA A 44 1.85 -7.33 -8.90
N PRO A 45 2.75 -7.45 -7.89
CA PRO A 45 2.64 -8.49 -6.87
C PRO A 45 1.37 -8.35 -6.03
N LEU A 46 0.94 -7.12 -5.73
CA LEU A 46 -0.29 -6.86 -4.98
C LEU A 46 -1.51 -7.38 -5.75
N PHE A 47 -1.62 -7.09 -7.04
CA PHE A 47 -2.70 -7.61 -7.89
C PHE A 47 -2.68 -9.14 -7.93
N LEU A 48 -1.51 -9.74 -8.10
CA LEU A 48 -1.38 -11.20 -8.09
C LEU A 48 -1.87 -11.81 -6.78
N LEU A 49 -1.54 -11.20 -5.63
CA LEU A 49 -2.01 -11.63 -4.32
C LEU A 49 -3.52 -11.48 -4.17
N ILE A 50 -4.10 -10.37 -4.64
CA ILE A 50 -5.54 -10.14 -4.59
C ILE A 50 -6.27 -11.19 -5.46
N TYR A 51 -5.84 -11.38 -6.70
CA TYR A 51 -6.53 -12.29 -7.63
C TYR A 51 -6.29 -13.78 -7.34
N ALA A 52 -5.19 -14.13 -6.69
CA ALA A 52 -4.92 -15.52 -6.29
C ALA A 52 -5.78 -15.99 -5.11
N ASN A 53 -6.50 -15.10 -4.43
CA ASN A 53 -7.30 -15.42 -3.27
C ASN A 53 -8.79 -15.17 -3.52
N ASN A 54 -9.62 -16.16 -3.15
CA ASN A 54 -11.09 -16.06 -3.29
C ASN A 54 -11.77 -15.40 -2.07
N SER A 55 -11.07 -15.27 -0.94
CA SER A 55 -11.61 -14.66 0.26
C SER A 55 -11.37 -13.15 0.25
N TYR A 56 -12.44 -12.38 0.23
CA TYR A 56 -12.43 -10.92 0.28
C TYR A 56 -11.62 -10.37 1.46
N ILE A 57 -11.84 -10.91 2.66
CA ILE A 57 -11.13 -10.48 3.86
C ILE A 57 -9.62 -10.74 3.72
N LYS A 58 -9.26 -11.91 3.18
CA LYS A 58 -7.85 -12.27 2.96
C LYS A 58 -7.17 -11.35 1.95
N GLN A 59 -7.87 -10.97 0.88
CA GLN A 59 -7.37 -10.02 -0.11
C GLN A 59 -7.04 -8.67 0.53
N ILE A 60 -7.97 -8.14 1.34
CA ILE A 60 -7.79 -6.87 2.06
C ILE A 60 -6.64 -6.95 3.07
N MET A 61 -6.57 -8.04 3.83
CA MET A 61 -5.50 -8.21 4.82
C MET A 61 -4.12 -8.33 4.18
N LEU A 62 -3.99 -9.06 3.07
CA LEU A 62 -2.73 -9.17 2.32
C LEU A 62 -2.32 -7.83 1.72
N ALA A 63 -3.29 -7.04 1.24
CA ALA A 63 -3.03 -5.68 0.77
C ALA A 63 -2.59 -4.76 1.92
N GLY A 64 -3.19 -4.89 3.09
CA GLY A 64 -2.76 -4.18 4.29
C GLY A 64 -1.33 -4.53 4.70
N ALA A 65 -0.97 -5.82 4.67
CA ALA A 65 0.40 -6.27 4.97
C ALA A 65 1.41 -5.75 3.94
N PHE A 66 1.06 -5.79 2.65
CA PHE A 66 1.86 -5.19 1.58
C PHE A 66 2.04 -3.69 1.80
N GLY A 67 0.94 -2.97 2.04
CA GLY A 67 0.95 -1.53 2.27
C GLY A 67 1.72 -1.12 3.51
N LEU A 68 1.63 -1.89 4.60
CA LEU A 68 2.41 -1.66 5.81
C LEU A 68 3.92 -1.80 5.54
N ALA A 69 4.34 -2.90 4.91
CA ALA A 69 5.75 -3.11 4.58
C ALA A 69 6.27 -2.05 3.60
N TYR A 70 5.46 -1.67 2.60
CA TYR A 70 5.75 -0.57 1.68
C TYR A 70 6.02 0.73 2.44
N ASN A 71 5.10 1.12 3.32
CA ASN A 71 5.22 2.39 4.05
C ASN A 71 6.32 2.38 5.10
N LEU A 72 6.58 1.25 5.76
CA LEU A 72 7.72 1.15 6.70
C LEU A 72 9.05 1.41 5.99
N VAL A 73 9.22 0.91 4.77
CA VAL A 73 10.43 1.18 3.98
C VAL A 73 10.39 2.59 3.39
N TYR A 74 9.27 2.98 2.77
CA TYR A 74 9.14 4.29 2.12
C TYR A 74 9.34 5.46 3.09
N LEU A 75 8.81 5.35 4.30
CA LEU A 75 8.85 6.40 5.33
C LEU A 75 10.02 6.24 6.31
N HIS A 76 11.05 5.41 5.99
CA HIS A 76 12.21 5.20 6.87
C HIS A 76 12.90 6.52 7.27
N TRP A 77 12.79 7.57 6.45
CA TRP A 77 13.35 8.88 6.72
C TRP A 77 12.80 9.53 8.01
N TYR A 78 11.62 9.10 8.50
CA TYR A 78 11.11 9.52 9.80
C TYR A 78 12.09 9.22 10.95
N LEU A 79 12.88 8.17 10.82
CA LEU A 79 13.88 7.82 11.83
C LEU A 79 15.01 8.86 11.89
N ASN A 80 15.23 9.61 10.80
CA ASN A 80 16.22 10.68 10.74
C ASN A 80 15.72 11.99 11.41
N LEU A 81 14.47 12.03 11.87
CA LEU A 81 13.98 13.12 12.71
C LEU A 81 14.57 13.07 14.11
N ALA A 82 15.03 11.89 14.54
CA ALA A 82 15.74 11.76 15.81
C ALA A 82 17.19 12.26 15.71
N PRO A 83 17.74 12.88 16.79
CA PRO A 83 17.07 13.15 18.06
C PRO A 83 16.10 14.36 17.96
N LEU A 84 15.01 14.30 18.74
CA LEU A 84 13.98 15.36 18.78
C LEU A 84 14.31 16.46 19.80
N ASP A 85 15.61 16.75 19.99
CA ASP A 85 16.09 17.75 20.97
C ASP A 85 15.55 19.15 20.69
N TRP A 86 15.31 19.45 19.42
CA TRP A 86 14.70 20.72 18.97
C TRP A 86 13.23 20.89 19.40
N LEU A 87 12.55 19.79 19.78
CA LEU A 87 11.22 19.79 20.40
C LEU A 87 11.28 19.66 21.93
N GLY A 88 12.48 19.60 22.52
CA GLY A 88 12.67 19.42 23.96
C GLY A 88 12.64 17.96 24.43
N PHE A 89 12.59 16.98 23.52
CA PHE A 89 12.61 15.55 23.85
C PHE A 89 14.03 15.00 23.69
N THR A 90 14.77 14.92 24.79
CA THR A 90 16.18 14.54 24.79
C THR A 90 16.39 13.02 24.96
N GLY A 91 17.52 12.53 24.45
CA GLY A 91 17.98 11.15 24.69
C GLY A 91 17.07 10.07 24.10
N ALA A 92 16.99 8.92 24.76
CA ALA A 92 16.25 7.75 24.28
C ALA A 92 14.75 8.00 24.07
N PHE A 93 14.17 8.95 24.79
CA PHE A 93 12.75 9.28 24.63
C PHE A 93 12.46 9.95 23.28
N GLY A 94 13.34 10.82 22.79
CA GLY A 94 13.22 11.41 21.45
C GLY A 94 13.24 10.36 20.33
N TYR A 95 14.15 9.36 20.45
CA TYR A 95 14.19 8.23 19.49
C TYR A 95 12.94 7.37 19.55
N LEU A 96 12.41 7.08 20.75
CA LEU A 96 11.16 6.33 20.90
C LEU A 96 10.00 7.05 20.23
N LEU A 97 9.88 8.37 20.40
CA LEU A 97 8.81 9.15 19.78
C LEU A 97 8.92 9.16 18.24
N ALA A 98 10.12 9.31 17.69
CA ALA A 98 10.34 9.26 16.25
C ALA A 98 9.94 7.87 15.68
N MET A 99 10.29 6.79 16.38
CA MET A 99 9.92 5.43 15.99
C MET A 99 8.41 5.21 16.07
N LEU A 100 7.75 5.68 17.12
CA LEU A 100 6.29 5.60 17.24
C LEU A 100 5.58 6.41 16.16
N ALA A 101 6.07 7.60 15.82
CA ALA A 101 5.55 8.40 14.73
C ALA A 101 5.70 7.66 13.38
N TRP A 102 6.87 7.11 13.10
CA TRP A 102 7.13 6.31 11.90
C TRP A 102 6.17 5.14 11.76
N ILE A 103 6.00 4.32 12.81
CA ILE A 103 5.10 3.17 12.81
C ILE A 103 3.64 3.63 12.64
N SER A 104 3.20 4.64 13.39
CA SER A 104 1.82 5.13 13.36
C SER A 104 1.44 5.66 12.00
N VAL A 105 2.31 6.48 11.37
CA VAL A 105 2.06 7.00 10.03
C VAL A 105 2.10 5.86 9.00
N SER A 106 2.99 4.89 9.13
CA SER A 106 3.03 3.73 8.23
C SER A 106 1.75 2.89 8.29
N ILE A 107 1.21 2.66 9.48
CA ILE A 107 -0.08 1.97 9.67
C ILE A 107 -1.21 2.78 9.05
N HIS A 108 -1.26 4.09 9.31
CA HIS A 108 -2.27 4.96 8.74
C HIS A 108 -2.24 4.95 7.21
N GLN A 109 -1.07 5.09 6.61
CA GLN A 109 -0.92 5.09 5.14
C GLN A 109 -1.22 3.71 4.52
N ALA A 110 -1.05 2.61 5.26
CA ALA A 110 -1.45 1.28 4.80
C ALA A 110 -2.98 1.17 4.57
N LEU A 111 -3.80 2.04 5.17
CA LEU A 111 -5.25 2.10 4.92
C LEU A 111 -5.56 2.38 3.45
N ALA A 112 -4.74 3.13 2.73
CA ALA A 112 -4.92 3.37 1.30
C ALA A 112 -4.91 2.05 0.51
N PHE A 113 -3.99 1.15 0.82
CA PHE A 113 -3.89 -0.18 0.19
C PHE A 113 -5.08 -1.07 0.54
N ILE A 114 -5.55 -1.00 1.79
CA ILE A 114 -6.74 -1.72 2.27
C ILE A 114 -7.98 -1.25 1.50
N LEU A 115 -8.21 0.06 1.42
CA LEU A 115 -9.35 0.66 0.71
C LEU A 115 -9.28 0.36 -0.79
N PHE A 116 -8.10 0.47 -1.38
CA PHE A 116 -7.89 0.14 -2.77
C PHE A 116 -8.22 -1.34 -3.05
N ALA A 117 -7.70 -2.26 -2.24
CA ALA A 117 -8.00 -3.67 -2.37
C ALA A 117 -9.49 -3.97 -2.16
N ALA A 118 -10.15 -3.27 -1.23
CA ALA A 118 -11.58 -3.41 -0.99
C ALA A 118 -12.42 -3.05 -2.23
N ILE A 119 -12.01 -2.02 -2.96
CA ILE A 119 -12.66 -1.62 -4.23
C ILE A 119 -12.35 -2.63 -5.33
N VAL A 120 -11.05 -2.92 -5.55
CA VAL A 120 -10.59 -3.80 -6.63
C VAL A 120 -11.17 -5.20 -6.51
N SER A 121 -11.26 -5.73 -5.30
CA SER A 121 -11.83 -7.05 -5.03
C SER A 121 -13.31 -7.17 -5.36
N ARG A 122 -14.03 -6.04 -5.45
CA ARG A 122 -15.46 -5.99 -5.82
C ARG A 122 -15.68 -5.78 -7.32
N LEU A 123 -14.66 -5.38 -8.03
CA LEU A 123 -14.78 -5.21 -9.48
C LEU A 123 -14.83 -6.59 -10.15
N PRO A 124 -15.67 -6.74 -11.21
CA PRO A 124 -15.83 -8.02 -11.92
C PRO A 124 -14.58 -8.45 -12.71
N LEU A 125 -13.46 -7.78 -12.48
CA LEU A 125 -12.12 -8.15 -12.96
C LEU A 125 -11.61 -9.44 -12.32
N SER A 126 -12.13 -9.82 -11.16
CA SER A 126 -11.82 -11.04 -10.42
C SER A 126 -12.54 -12.29 -10.98
N GLY A 127 -12.75 -12.34 -12.28
CA GLY A 127 -13.07 -13.60 -12.92
C GLY A 127 -11.92 -14.56 -12.62
N SER A 128 -12.17 -15.45 -11.66
CA SER A 128 -11.25 -16.47 -11.16
C SER A 128 -10.23 -16.90 -12.23
N PHE A 129 -8.95 -16.61 -12.02
CA PHE A 129 -7.85 -17.13 -12.85
C PHE A 129 -7.86 -18.67 -12.87
N THR A 130 -8.63 -19.29 -11.97
CA THR A 130 -8.85 -20.73 -11.87
C THR A 130 -10.08 -21.22 -12.64
N ALA A 131 -10.97 -20.31 -13.09
CA ALA A 131 -12.07 -20.71 -13.94
C ALA A 131 -11.56 -20.97 -15.36
N LYS A 132 -11.93 -22.10 -15.93
CA LYS A 132 -11.63 -22.55 -17.30
C LYS A 132 -12.09 -21.59 -18.43
N ARG A 133 -12.52 -20.38 -18.07
CA ARG A 133 -12.87 -19.29 -18.99
C ARG A 133 -11.86 -18.17 -18.74
N GLY A 134 -10.94 -17.98 -19.66
CA GLY A 134 -9.96 -16.91 -19.62
C GLY A 134 -10.57 -15.52 -19.38
N PRO A 135 -9.80 -14.52 -18.98
CA PRO A 135 -10.29 -13.18 -18.67
C PRO A 135 -11.11 -12.67 -19.84
N LYS A 136 -12.37 -12.29 -19.57
CA LYS A 136 -13.16 -11.63 -20.61
C LYS A 136 -12.43 -10.35 -20.98
N LYS A 137 -11.83 -10.30 -22.13
CA LYS A 137 -11.06 -9.15 -22.68
C LYS A 137 -11.77 -7.81 -22.56
N VAL A 138 -13.10 -7.84 -22.42
CA VAL A 138 -13.98 -6.66 -22.32
C VAL A 138 -13.68 -5.79 -21.10
N TRP A 139 -13.10 -6.32 -20.01
CA TRP A 139 -12.90 -5.57 -18.76
C TRP A 139 -11.46 -5.09 -18.55
N LEU A 140 -10.52 -5.45 -19.44
CA LEU A 140 -9.13 -5.04 -19.25
C LEU A 140 -8.95 -3.52 -19.45
N VAL A 141 -9.57 -2.96 -20.47
CA VAL A 141 -9.44 -1.53 -20.81
C VAL A 141 -10.07 -0.64 -19.74
N PRO A 142 -11.33 -0.88 -19.28
CA PRO A 142 -11.89 -0.13 -18.17
C PRO A 142 -11.06 -0.25 -16.90
N ALA A 143 -10.46 -1.42 -16.63
CA ALA A 143 -9.62 -1.62 -15.46
C ALA A 143 -8.35 -0.76 -15.49
N LEU A 144 -7.67 -0.70 -16.63
CA LEU A 144 -6.46 0.11 -16.80
C LEU A 144 -6.70 1.60 -16.56
N VAL A 145 -7.93 2.06 -16.74
CA VAL A 145 -8.31 3.46 -16.46
C VAL A 145 -8.85 3.63 -15.05
N VAL A 146 -9.77 2.76 -14.62
CA VAL A 146 -10.46 2.88 -13.33
C VAL A 146 -9.52 2.67 -12.14
N LEU A 147 -8.58 1.72 -12.23
CA LEU A 147 -7.69 1.41 -11.11
C LEU A 147 -6.73 2.55 -10.76
N PRO A 148 -6.02 3.20 -11.71
CA PRO A 148 -5.22 4.36 -11.41
C PRO A 148 -6.05 5.53 -10.85
N ILE A 149 -7.22 5.80 -11.42
CA ILE A 149 -8.11 6.85 -10.93
C ILE A 149 -8.56 6.55 -9.49
N ALA A 150 -8.98 5.31 -9.20
CA ALA A 150 -9.37 4.91 -7.85
C ALA A 150 -8.22 5.09 -6.86
N TRP A 151 -6.99 4.71 -7.24
CA TRP A 151 -5.81 4.92 -6.41
C TRP A 151 -5.58 6.39 -6.10
N VAL A 152 -5.53 7.25 -7.12
CA VAL A 152 -5.31 8.69 -6.97
C VAL A 152 -6.40 9.33 -6.09
N LEU A 153 -7.67 8.96 -6.29
CA LEU A 153 -8.78 9.47 -5.47
C LEU A 153 -8.65 9.06 -4.01
N ILE A 154 -8.28 7.80 -3.73
CA ILE A 154 -8.09 7.31 -2.37
C ILE A 154 -6.95 8.06 -1.68
N VAL A 155 -5.79 8.12 -2.32
CA VAL A 155 -4.60 8.77 -1.75
C VAL A 155 -4.83 10.26 -1.55
N ASN A 156 -5.43 10.95 -2.55
CA ASN A 156 -5.76 12.35 -2.45
C ASN A 156 -6.78 12.62 -1.33
N LYS A 157 -7.84 11.80 -1.24
CA LYS A 157 -8.85 11.96 -0.18
C LYS A 157 -8.26 11.74 1.21
N LEU A 158 -7.47 10.68 1.41
CA LEU A 158 -6.80 10.42 2.67
C LEU A 158 -5.78 11.52 3.01
N GLY A 159 -5.04 12.00 2.00
CA GLY A 159 -4.06 13.08 2.17
C GLY A 159 -4.66 14.42 2.54
N ASN A 160 -5.91 14.69 2.14
CA ASN A 160 -6.61 15.95 2.40
C ASN A 160 -7.57 15.89 3.60
N MET A 161 -7.53 14.82 4.40
CA MET A 161 -8.35 14.72 5.62
C MET A 161 -7.56 15.29 6.82
N PRO A 162 -7.87 16.51 7.30
CA PRO A 162 -7.12 17.16 8.39
C PRO A 162 -7.22 16.35 9.69
N ASP A 163 -8.36 15.71 9.94
CA ASP A 163 -8.64 14.96 11.15
C ASP A 163 -7.87 13.61 11.24
N LEU A 164 -7.31 13.13 10.15
CA LEU A 164 -6.59 11.86 10.05
C LEU A 164 -5.10 12.06 9.77
N MET A 165 -4.50 13.18 10.16
CA MET A 165 -3.11 13.52 9.83
C MET A 165 -2.79 13.25 8.36
N GLY A 166 -3.66 13.72 7.47
CA GLY A 166 -3.56 13.47 6.04
C GLY A 166 -2.28 14.04 5.46
N VAL A 167 -1.27 13.19 5.37
CA VAL A 167 -0.02 13.54 4.72
C VAL A 167 0.14 12.66 3.50
N PRO A 168 0.02 13.20 2.28
CA PRO A 168 0.14 12.45 1.03
C PRO A 168 1.62 12.15 0.70
N TRP A 169 2.38 11.69 1.70
CA TRP A 169 3.83 11.54 1.59
C TRP A 169 4.27 10.29 0.84
N THR A 170 3.35 9.42 0.48
CA THR A 170 3.64 8.14 -0.17
C THR A 170 3.06 8.04 -1.58
N MET A 171 2.85 9.18 -2.22
CA MET A 171 2.40 9.20 -3.61
C MET A 171 3.47 8.60 -4.51
N LEU A 172 3.06 7.70 -5.41
CA LEU A 172 3.99 7.03 -6.32
C LEU A 172 4.73 8.01 -7.24
N GLU A 173 4.12 9.15 -7.56
CA GLU A 173 4.76 10.20 -8.34
C GLU A 173 6.04 10.73 -7.70
N TYR A 174 6.13 10.77 -6.38
CA TYR A 174 7.36 11.20 -5.71
C TYR A 174 8.54 10.25 -5.92
N THR A 175 8.27 9.00 -6.29
CA THR A 175 9.34 8.07 -6.64
C THR A 175 10.05 8.45 -7.94
N GLN A 176 9.38 9.26 -8.78
CA GLN A 176 9.88 9.69 -10.09
C GLN A 176 10.64 11.02 -10.01
N TYR A 177 11.12 11.44 -8.84
CA TYR A 177 11.76 12.75 -8.64
C TYR A 177 12.99 13.00 -9.54
N LYS A 178 13.64 11.95 -10.05
CA LYS A 178 14.69 12.03 -11.05
C LYS A 178 14.20 12.08 -12.50
N GLN A 179 12.89 12.01 -12.72
CA GLN A 179 12.27 12.00 -14.03
C GLN A 179 11.29 13.18 -14.14
N PRO A 180 11.81 14.43 -14.33
CA PRO A 180 10.98 15.63 -14.27
C PRO A 180 9.88 15.65 -15.32
N ALA A 181 10.08 15.01 -16.49
CA ALA A 181 9.04 14.92 -17.52
C ALA A 181 7.84 14.10 -17.06
N VAL A 182 8.04 13.07 -16.24
CA VAL A 182 6.95 12.25 -15.66
C VAL A 182 6.20 13.04 -14.59
N LEU A 183 6.92 13.79 -13.74
CA LEU A 183 6.30 14.61 -12.69
C LEU A 183 5.46 15.77 -13.25
N GLN A 184 5.85 16.31 -14.41
CA GLN A 184 5.11 17.40 -15.06
C GLN A 184 3.84 16.92 -15.77
N SER A 185 3.73 15.63 -16.04
CA SER A 185 2.59 15.01 -16.71
C SER A 185 1.55 14.43 -15.74
N ALA A 186 1.85 14.36 -14.47
CA ALA A 186 0.98 13.84 -13.40
C ALA A 186 0.20 14.98 -12.73
#